data_2629e0d5ce4c74e18dddbdfa347b0647
#
_entry.id   2629e0d5ce4c74e18dddbdfa347b0647
#
_cell.length_a   1.000
_cell.length_b   1.000
_cell.length_c   1.000
_cell.angle_alpha   90.00
_cell.angle_beta   90.00
_cell.angle_gamma   90.00
#
_symmetry.space_group_name_H-M   'P 1'
#
loop_
_entity.id
_entity.type
_entity.pdbx_description
1 polymer ?
#
loop_
_entity_poly.entity_id
_entity_poly.type
_entity_poly.pdbx_seq_one_letter_code
_entity_poly.pdbx_strand_id
1 'polypeptide(L)'
;LPLAAALAALIFLPDEIPVHFGMDNLADRWGSKYEVFIFPVLVLLARLTMAGLTRLALSIEKDNESTRPVMEVATLCMLALFDVMSLYFIWAGFVVEESLNELPIGIWQLMTAGVGAMFIPLGLAMQKAPRNGMYGFRTKWSLMNDEVWRLSQRFAGRAMAAAGAVIVLLALLLPGAWSALAAAFIIVAVLTAGCIYAKRTYFRLRGFDD
;
A
#
# COMPACT_ATOMS: atom_id res chain seq x y z
N LEU A 1 -11.98 1.74 14.18
CA LEU A 1 -11.36 0.91 15.23
C LEU A 1 -10.19 1.65 15.92
N PRO A 2 -9.17 2.23 15.23
CA PRO A 2 -8.00 2.83 15.88
C PRO A 2 -8.31 3.99 16.83
N LEU A 3 -9.29 4.83 16.49
CA LEU A 3 -9.68 5.95 17.37
C LEU A 3 -10.21 5.46 18.73
N ALA A 4 -11.03 4.42 18.74
CA ALA A 4 -11.51 3.83 19.98
C ALA A 4 -10.37 3.16 20.78
N ALA A 5 -9.44 2.51 20.08
CA ALA A 5 -8.26 1.93 20.71
C ALA A 5 -7.36 3.01 21.32
N ALA A 6 -7.10 4.13 20.61
CA ALA A 6 -6.33 5.24 21.12
C ALA A 6 -6.99 5.90 22.35
N LEU A 7 -8.31 6.11 22.32
CA LEU A 7 -9.06 6.63 23.47
C LEU A 7 -8.94 5.72 24.69
N ALA A 8 -9.07 4.41 24.51
CA ALA A 8 -8.92 3.45 25.61
C ALA A 8 -7.46 3.41 26.12
N ALA A 9 -6.49 3.48 25.21
CA ALA A 9 -5.08 3.45 25.55
C ALA A 9 -4.62 4.66 26.38
N LEU A 10 -5.21 5.85 26.18
CA LEU A 10 -4.86 7.08 26.91
C LEU A 10 -4.92 6.92 28.44
N ILE A 11 -5.79 6.06 28.93
CA ILE A 11 -5.98 5.85 30.38
C ILE A 11 -4.75 5.17 30.98
N PHE A 12 -4.06 4.35 30.18
CA PHE A 12 -2.99 3.47 30.64
C PHE A 12 -1.61 3.88 30.13
N LEU A 13 -1.53 4.72 29.09
CA LEU A 13 -0.27 5.20 28.54
C LEU A 13 0.45 6.14 29.53
N PRO A 14 1.79 6.07 29.63
CA PRO A 14 2.59 7.07 30.34
C PRO A 14 2.38 8.45 29.72
N ASP A 15 2.67 9.52 30.46
CA ASP A 15 2.46 10.90 29.99
C ASP A 15 3.37 11.28 28.81
N GLU A 16 4.56 10.68 28.74
CA GLU A 16 5.48 10.77 27.63
C GLU A 16 5.70 9.41 26.97
N ILE A 17 5.64 9.37 25.65
CA ILE A 17 5.85 8.18 24.83
C ILE A 17 6.85 8.48 23.71
N PRO A 18 7.57 7.48 23.21
CA PRO A 18 8.41 7.68 22.03
C PRO A 18 7.50 7.87 20.80
N VAL A 19 7.70 8.97 20.08
CA VAL A 19 6.83 9.41 18.97
C VAL A 19 7.54 9.53 17.63
N HIS A 20 8.86 9.50 17.63
CA HIS A 20 9.67 9.43 16.42
C HIS A 20 10.86 8.50 16.63
N PHE A 21 11.22 7.75 15.58
CA PHE A 21 12.30 6.79 15.59
C PHE A 21 13.21 7.03 14.39
N GLY A 22 14.53 6.99 14.64
CA GLY A 22 15.54 7.06 13.61
C GLY A 22 15.54 5.84 12.67
N MET A 23 16.40 5.87 11.67
CA MET A 23 16.58 4.73 10.74
C MET A 23 17.14 3.47 11.43
N ASP A 24 17.76 3.62 12.57
CA ASP A 24 18.26 2.58 13.48
C ASP A 24 17.18 2.01 14.42
N ASN A 25 15.97 2.51 14.33
CA ASN A 25 14.82 2.22 15.19
C ASN A 25 14.96 2.73 16.64
N LEU A 26 15.94 3.59 16.92
CA LEU A 26 16.05 4.23 18.23
C LEU A 26 15.09 5.43 18.31
N ALA A 27 14.51 5.64 19.47
CA ALA A 27 13.66 6.78 19.74
C ALA A 27 14.54 8.04 19.81
N ASP A 28 14.31 8.98 18.90
CA ASP A 28 15.03 10.26 18.84
C ASP A 28 14.14 11.46 19.21
N ARG A 29 12.86 11.23 19.42
CA ARG A 29 11.92 12.22 19.94
C ARG A 29 10.86 11.58 20.85
N TRP A 30 10.68 12.18 22.01
CA TRP A 30 9.63 11.88 22.97
C TRP A 30 8.55 12.94 22.89
N GLY A 31 7.32 12.57 23.10
CA GLY A 31 6.18 13.47 23.03
C GLY A 31 5.06 13.05 23.95
N SER A 32 4.03 13.88 24.02
CA SER A 32 2.86 13.61 24.85
C SER A 32 2.10 12.37 24.38
N LYS A 33 1.54 11.61 25.31
CA LYS A 33 0.63 10.48 25.00
C LYS A 33 -0.51 10.84 24.07
N TYR A 34 -0.89 12.12 23.96
CA TYR A 34 -1.92 12.56 23.01
C TYR A 34 -1.48 12.47 21.56
N GLU A 35 -0.19 12.34 21.28
CA GLU A 35 0.30 12.11 19.91
C GLU A 35 -0.09 10.75 19.35
N VAL A 36 -0.56 9.82 20.20
CA VAL A 36 -1.14 8.54 19.76
C VAL A 36 -2.32 8.72 18.81
N PHE A 37 -2.98 9.89 18.80
CA PHE A 37 -4.07 10.21 17.87
C PHE A 37 -3.60 10.54 16.43
N ILE A 38 -2.33 10.74 16.19
CA ILE A 38 -1.82 11.09 14.85
C ILE A 38 -2.27 10.07 13.81
N PHE A 39 -2.03 8.78 14.05
CA PHE A 39 -2.44 7.72 13.11
C PHE A 39 -3.96 7.58 12.98
N PRO A 40 -4.77 7.51 14.05
CA PRO A 40 -6.23 7.54 13.95
C PRO A 40 -6.78 8.73 13.15
N VAL A 41 -6.20 9.92 13.30
CA VAL A 41 -6.59 11.08 12.51
C VAL A 41 -6.21 10.88 11.03
N LEU A 42 -5.02 10.36 10.75
CA LEU A 42 -4.60 10.02 9.38
C LEU A 42 -5.55 8.97 8.74
N VAL A 43 -6.02 7.98 9.49
CA VAL A 43 -7.04 7.02 9.01
C VAL A 43 -8.31 7.74 8.58
N LEU A 44 -8.81 8.69 9.38
CA LEU A 44 -10.01 9.47 9.04
C LEU A 44 -9.78 10.33 7.79
N LEU A 45 -8.65 11.02 7.69
CA LEU A 45 -8.29 11.82 6.52
C LEU A 45 -8.15 10.95 5.27
N ALA A 46 -7.50 9.80 5.39
CA ALA A 46 -7.36 8.83 4.31
C ALA A 46 -8.74 8.34 3.83
N ARG A 47 -9.65 8.02 4.75
CA ARG A 47 -11.03 7.62 4.41
C ARG A 47 -11.77 8.72 3.65
N LEU A 48 -11.70 9.97 4.10
CA LEU A 48 -12.34 11.11 3.44
C LEU A 48 -11.75 11.34 2.04
N THR A 49 -10.43 11.28 1.93
CA THR A 49 -9.72 11.40 0.65
C THR A 49 -10.15 10.30 -0.33
N MET A 50 -10.17 9.04 0.11
CA MET A 50 -10.60 7.92 -0.74
C MET A 50 -12.08 8.01 -1.11
N ALA A 51 -12.94 8.48 -0.23
CA ALA A 51 -14.35 8.74 -0.56
C ALA A 51 -14.49 9.82 -1.64
N GLY A 52 -13.69 10.89 -1.55
CA GLY A 52 -13.61 11.94 -2.58
C GLY A 52 -13.09 11.39 -3.92
N LEU A 53 -11.99 10.65 -3.90
CA LEU A 53 -11.41 10.03 -5.11
C LEU A 53 -12.37 9.03 -5.76
N THR A 54 -13.07 8.22 -4.96
CA THR A 54 -14.07 7.27 -5.47
C THR A 54 -15.22 8.02 -6.14
N ARG A 55 -15.76 9.08 -5.51
CA ARG A 55 -16.81 9.91 -6.12
C ARG A 55 -16.34 10.53 -7.43
N LEU A 56 -15.11 11.07 -7.44
CA LEU A 56 -14.51 11.65 -8.65
C LEU A 56 -14.34 10.58 -9.74
N ALA A 57 -13.81 9.40 -9.41
CA ALA A 57 -13.66 8.32 -10.37
C ALA A 57 -15.00 7.91 -10.98
N LEU A 58 -16.04 7.73 -10.16
CA LEU A 58 -17.39 7.37 -10.62
C LEU A 58 -18.08 8.50 -11.41
N SER A 59 -17.68 9.75 -11.25
CA SER A 59 -18.23 10.87 -12.03
C SER A 59 -17.57 11.03 -13.41
N ILE A 60 -16.33 10.60 -13.55
CA ILE A 60 -15.56 10.72 -14.81
C ILE A 60 -15.70 9.46 -15.66
N GLU A 61 -15.66 8.28 -15.03
CA GLU A 61 -15.70 7.01 -15.73
C GLU A 61 -17.12 6.58 -16.04
N LYS A 62 -17.34 6.13 -17.28
CA LYS A 62 -18.67 5.70 -17.74
C LYS A 62 -19.06 4.33 -17.20
N ASP A 63 -18.07 3.46 -16.93
CA ASP A 63 -18.28 2.12 -16.40
C ASP A 63 -18.14 2.12 -14.86
N ASN A 64 -19.24 2.48 -14.19
CA ASN A 64 -19.31 2.51 -12.73
C ASN A 64 -19.30 1.12 -12.09
N GLU A 65 -19.80 0.08 -12.77
CA GLU A 65 -19.87 -1.28 -12.24
C GLU A 65 -18.49 -1.88 -12.08
N SER A 66 -17.59 -1.65 -13.02
CA SER A 66 -16.20 -2.15 -12.94
C SER A 66 -15.27 -1.23 -12.13
N THR A 67 -15.58 0.07 -12.09
CA THR A 67 -14.75 1.06 -11.36
C THR A 67 -14.93 0.95 -9.86
N ARG A 68 -16.15 0.81 -9.37
CA ARG A 68 -16.46 0.77 -7.93
C ARG A 68 -15.70 -0.32 -7.17
N PRO A 69 -15.68 -1.60 -7.59
CA PRO A 69 -14.97 -2.64 -6.85
C PRO A 69 -13.46 -2.39 -6.71
N VAL A 70 -12.83 -1.81 -7.75
CA VAL A 70 -11.39 -1.50 -7.70
C VAL A 70 -11.12 -0.41 -6.68
N MET A 71 -11.94 0.65 -6.65
CA MET A 71 -11.82 1.74 -5.68
C MET A 71 -12.11 1.28 -4.24
N GLU A 72 -13.07 0.37 -4.06
CA GLU A 72 -13.37 -0.24 -2.76
C GLU A 72 -12.19 -1.07 -2.24
N VAL A 73 -11.60 -1.93 -3.07
CA VAL A 73 -10.41 -2.70 -2.71
C VAL A 73 -9.25 -1.78 -2.35
N ALA A 74 -8.99 -0.74 -3.15
CA ALA A 74 -7.93 0.23 -2.88
C ALA A 74 -8.16 0.95 -1.53
N THR A 75 -9.41 1.34 -1.26
CA THR A 75 -9.79 1.98 0.00
C THR A 75 -9.57 1.04 1.18
N LEU A 76 -10.06 -0.20 1.11
CA LEU A 76 -9.91 -1.19 2.17
C LEU A 76 -8.44 -1.50 2.46
N CYS A 77 -7.62 -1.69 1.42
CA CYS A 77 -6.19 -1.94 1.57
C CYS A 77 -5.48 -0.79 2.28
N MET A 78 -5.76 0.44 1.86
CA MET A 78 -5.15 1.62 2.46
C MET A 78 -5.58 1.80 3.93
N LEU A 79 -6.89 1.67 4.22
CA LEU A 79 -7.38 1.78 5.58
C LEU A 79 -6.83 0.68 6.48
N ALA A 80 -6.75 -0.57 5.98
CA ALA A 80 -6.19 -1.68 6.75
C ALA A 80 -4.71 -1.45 7.10
N LEU A 81 -3.91 -0.91 6.14
CA LEU A 81 -2.51 -0.58 6.42
C LEU A 81 -2.40 0.47 7.53
N PHE A 82 -3.14 1.58 7.42
CA PHE A 82 -3.11 2.64 8.43
C PHE A 82 -3.68 2.18 9.79
N ASP A 83 -4.71 1.32 9.79
CA ASP A 83 -5.27 0.74 11.02
C ASP A 83 -4.21 -0.12 11.74
N VAL A 84 -3.50 -0.99 11.00
CA VAL A 84 -2.43 -1.82 11.55
C VAL A 84 -1.29 -0.96 12.09
N MET A 85 -0.88 0.09 11.34
CA MET A 85 0.14 1.02 11.80
C MET A 85 -0.28 1.75 13.08
N SER A 86 -1.55 2.20 13.14
CA SER A 86 -2.09 2.85 14.34
C SER A 86 -2.02 1.94 15.56
N LEU A 87 -2.45 0.68 15.42
CA LEU A 87 -2.40 -0.29 16.51
C LEU A 87 -0.96 -0.63 16.93
N TYR A 88 -0.04 -0.72 15.95
CA TYR A 88 1.37 -0.95 16.22
C TYR A 88 1.99 0.17 17.06
N PHE A 89 1.75 1.44 16.71
CA PHE A 89 2.29 2.56 17.48
C PHE A 89 1.61 2.76 18.84
N ILE A 90 0.30 2.43 18.97
CA ILE A 90 -0.33 2.36 20.28
C ILE A 90 0.36 1.31 21.14
N TRP A 91 0.61 0.11 20.60
CA TRP A 91 1.30 -0.95 21.32
C TRP A 91 2.75 -0.56 21.66
N ALA A 92 3.48 0.04 20.75
CA ALA A 92 4.82 0.54 20.98
C ALA A 92 4.86 1.55 22.15
N GLY A 93 3.88 2.44 22.25
CA GLY A 93 3.77 3.41 23.35
C GLY A 93 3.63 2.77 24.74
N PHE A 94 3.22 1.50 24.84
CA PHE A 94 3.17 0.77 26.11
C PHE A 94 4.45 0.03 26.47
N VAL A 95 5.22 -0.41 25.46
CA VAL A 95 6.26 -1.44 25.65
C VAL A 95 7.65 -0.89 25.39
N VAL A 96 7.77 0.07 24.45
CA VAL A 96 9.08 0.55 23.99
C VAL A 96 9.64 1.59 24.96
N GLU A 97 10.79 1.30 25.53
CA GLU A 97 11.54 2.26 26.34
C GLU A 97 12.48 3.11 25.48
N GLU A 98 13.28 2.48 24.60
CA GLU A 98 14.26 3.22 23.79
C GLU A 98 14.23 2.83 22.30
N SER A 99 13.86 1.60 21.95
CA SER A 99 14.00 1.08 20.59
C SER A 99 12.82 0.23 20.14
N LEU A 100 12.37 0.43 18.89
CA LEU A 100 11.42 -0.49 18.24
C LEU A 100 11.99 -1.90 18.04
N ASN A 101 13.30 -2.11 18.21
CA ASN A 101 13.91 -3.43 18.18
C ASN A 101 13.54 -4.29 19.41
N GLU A 102 12.99 -3.70 20.45
CA GLU A 102 12.41 -4.41 21.61
C GLU A 102 11.13 -5.15 21.24
N LEU A 103 10.47 -4.76 20.17
CA LEU A 103 9.28 -5.42 19.68
C LEU A 103 9.62 -6.66 18.85
N PRO A 104 8.81 -7.74 18.93
CA PRO A 104 9.05 -8.97 18.19
C PRO A 104 8.91 -8.81 16.67
N ILE A 105 8.27 -7.73 16.20
CA ILE A 105 8.13 -7.38 14.79
C ILE A 105 8.63 -5.96 14.60
N GLY A 106 9.72 -5.81 13.85
CA GLY A 106 10.29 -4.51 13.53
C GLY A 106 9.38 -3.69 12.60
N ILE A 107 9.44 -2.35 12.72
CA ILE A 107 8.64 -1.44 11.90
C ILE A 107 8.87 -1.64 10.40
N TRP A 108 10.10 -1.89 9.97
CA TRP A 108 10.45 -2.15 8.57
C TRP A 108 9.79 -3.41 8.03
N GLN A 109 9.75 -4.47 8.84
CA GLN A 109 9.10 -5.73 8.48
C GLN A 109 7.59 -5.53 8.36
N LEU A 110 6.97 -4.85 9.34
CA LEU A 110 5.53 -4.59 9.34
C LEU A 110 5.11 -3.75 8.13
N MET A 111 5.82 -2.64 7.86
CA MET A 111 5.53 -1.78 6.71
C MET A 111 5.69 -2.52 5.40
N THR A 112 6.79 -3.26 5.24
CA THR A 112 7.06 -4.03 4.02
C THR A 112 6.04 -5.13 3.81
N ALA A 113 5.71 -5.89 4.85
CA ALA A 113 4.66 -6.93 4.79
C ALA A 113 3.30 -6.32 4.46
N GLY A 114 2.96 -5.17 5.05
CA GLY A 114 1.72 -4.44 4.76
C GLY A 114 1.61 -4.02 3.30
N VAL A 115 2.67 -3.45 2.73
CA VAL A 115 2.72 -3.11 1.29
C VAL A 115 2.57 -4.36 0.42
N GLY A 116 3.28 -5.44 0.75
CA GLY A 116 3.14 -6.71 0.03
C GLY A 116 1.73 -7.28 0.11
N ALA A 117 1.12 -7.26 1.29
CA ALA A 117 -0.25 -7.72 1.51
C ALA A 117 -1.28 -6.90 0.72
N MET A 118 -1.09 -5.58 0.60
CA MET A 118 -1.92 -4.71 -0.26
C MET A 118 -1.79 -5.04 -1.75
N PHE A 119 -0.60 -5.39 -2.22
CA PHE A 119 -0.35 -5.68 -3.64
C PHE A 119 -1.13 -6.89 -4.14
N ILE A 120 -1.44 -7.86 -3.28
CA ILE A 120 -2.20 -9.06 -3.66
C ILE A 120 -3.62 -8.70 -4.12
N PRO A 121 -4.51 -8.15 -3.27
CA PRO A 121 -5.86 -7.82 -3.67
C PRO A 121 -5.93 -6.70 -4.72
N LEU A 122 -5.03 -5.70 -4.66
CA LEU A 122 -4.95 -4.64 -5.67
C LEU A 122 -4.57 -5.21 -7.04
N GLY A 123 -3.58 -6.10 -7.10
CA GLY A 123 -3.18 -6.77 -8.33
C GLY A 123 -4.29 -7.64 -8.91
N LEU A 124 -5.05 -8.34 -8.07
CA LEU A 124 -6.21 -9.13 -8.50
C LEU A 124 -7.35 -8.24 -9.01
N ALA A 125 -7.66 -7.16 -8.31
CA ALA A 125 -8.71 -6.22 -8.72
C ALA A 125 -8.36 -5.50 -10.03
N MET A 126 -7.10 -5.08 -10.19
CA MET A 126 -6.62 -4.37 -11.37
C MET A 126 -6.80 -5.14 -12.67
N GLN A 127 -6.76 -6.49 -12.65
CA GLN A 127 -6.93 -7.31 -13.85
C GLN A 127 -8.27 -7.10 -14.55
N LYS A 128 -9.28 -6.65 -13.82
CA LYS A 128 -10.64 -6.40 -14.31
C LYS A 128 -10.90 -4.92 -14.62
N ALA A 129 -9.92 -4.05 -14.40
CA ALA A 129 -10.07 -2.61 -14.61
C ALA A 129 -10.37 -2.29 -16.08
N PRO A 130 -11.46 -1.58 -16.41
CA PRO A 130 -11.72 -1.08 -17.76
C PRO A 130 -10.67 -0.03 -18.14
N ARG A 131 -10.55 0.27 -19.44
CA ARG A 131 -9.67 1.35 -19.87
C ARG A 131 -10.20 2.70 -19.36
N ASN A 132 -9.38 3.37 -18.58
CA ASN A 132 -9.77 4.59 -17.88
C ASN A 132 -8.59 5.57 -17.75
N GLY A 133 -8.91 6.80 -17.35
CA GLY A 133 -7.96 7.89 -17.15
C GLY A 133 -7.35 7.99 -15.75
N MET A 134 -7.78 7.19 -14.76
CA MET A 134 -7.46 7.45 -13.35
C MET A 134 -6.64 6.35 -12.67
N TYR A 135 -6.92 5.07 -12.87
CA TYR A 135 -6.34 3.96 -12.12
C TYR A 135 -5.89 2.80 -13.02
N GLY A 136 -5.10 1.87 -12.46
CA GLY A 136 -4.52 0.73 -13.17
C GLY A 136 -3.11 0.99 -13.69
N PHE A 137 -2.57 0.03 -14.44
CA PHE A 137 -1.24 0.11 -15.03
C PHE A 137 -1.29 0.92 -16.33
N ARG A 138 -0.90 2.20 -16.22
CA ARG A 138 -1.08 3.21 -17.26
C ARG A 138 0.26 3.54 -17.93
N THR A 139 0.36 3.21 -19.18
CA THR A 139 1.47 3.60 -20.06
C THR A 139 0.90 4.23 -21.34
N LYS A 140 1.73 4.97 -22.08
CA LYS A 140 1.30 5.51 -23.37
C LYS A 140 0.81 4.40 -24.32
N TRP A 141 1.36 3.20 -24.22
CA TRP A 141 0.96 2.07 -25.06
C TRP A 141 -0.33 1.41 -24.58
N SER A 142 -0.48 1.19 -23.27
CA SER A 142 -1.69 0.56 -22.71
C SER A 142 -2.93 1.41 -22.95
N LEU A 143 -2.80 2.73 -22.98
CA LEU A 143 -3.93 3.66 -23.19
C LEU A 143 -4.36 3.80 -24.67
N MET A 144 -3.59 3.28 -25.61
CA MET A 144 -3.88 3.47 -27.04
C MET A 144 -5.01 2.58 -27.57
N ASN A 145 -5.22 1.41 -26.97
CA ASN A 145 -6.12 0.38 -27.47
C ASN A 145 -6.70 -0.46 -26.33
N ASP A 146 -7.95 -0.83 -26.40
CA ASP A 146 -8.64 -1.61 -25.35
C ASP A 146 -8.03 -2.99 -25.16
N GLU A 147 -7.58 -3.63 -26.24
CA GLU A 147 -6.95 -4.96 -26.18
C GLU A 147 -5.57 -4.87 -25.52
N VAL A 148 -4.74 -3.87 -25.88
CA VAL A 148 -3.45 -3.62 -25.21
C VAL A 148 -3.67 -3.31 -23.74
N TRP A 149 -4.68 -2.50 -23.42
CA TRP A 149 -5.05 -2.22 -22.03
C TRP A 149 -5.37 -3.52 -21.30
N ARG A 150 -6.32 -4.31 -21.79
CA ARG A 150 -6.79 -5.55 -21.16
C ARG A 150 -5.64 -6.52 -20.89
N LEU A 151 -4.76 -6.74 -21.88
CA LEU A 151 -3.61 -7.62 -21.74
C LEU A 151 -2.58 -7.07 -20.74
N SER A 152 -2.32 -5.76 -20.77
CA SER A 152 -1.40 -5.09 -19.84
C SER A 152 -1.90 -5.15 -18.40
N GLN A 153 -3.21 -4.89 -18.15
CA GLN A 153 -3.78 -5.00 -16.80
C GLN A 153 -3.69 -6.43 -16.26
N ARG A 154 -3.98 -7.43 -17.10
CA ARG A 154 -3.87 -8.84 -16.70
C ARG A 154 -2.44 -9.23 -16.35
N PHE A 155 -1.48 -8.85 -17.17
CA PHE A 155 -0.05 -9.12 -16.90
C PHE A 155 0.41 -8.40 -15.64
N ALA A 156 0.26 -7.07 -15.60
CA ALA A 156 0.72 -6.24 -14.49
C ALA A 156 0.01 -6.63 -13.17
N GLY A 157 -1.30 -6.92 -13.21
CA GLY A 157 -2.05 -7.34 -12.02
C GLY A 157 -1.58 -8.70 -11.47
N ARG A 158 -1.29 -9.68 -12.33
CA ARG A 158 -0.72 -10.96 -11.89
C ARG A 158 0.69 -10.79 -11.32
N ALA A 159 1.52 -10.03 -12.02
CA ALA A 159 2.87 -9.74 -11.57
C ALA A 159 2.88 -8.99 -10.22
N MET A 160 1.99 -8.01 -10.04
CA MET A 160 1.80 -7.28 -8.79
C MET A 160 1.35 -8.20 -7.65
N ALA A 161 0.36 -9.09 -7.89
CA ALA A 161 -0.11 -10.02 -6.85
C ALA A 161 0.98 -11.02 -6.45
N ALA A 162 1.73 -11.57 -7.43
CA ALA A 162 2.86 -12.47 -7.17
C ALA A 162 3.98 -11.73 -6.42
N ALA A 163 4.33 -10.51 -6.85
CA ALA A 163 5.30 -9.67 -6.15
C ALA A 163 4.88 -9.39 -4.72
N GLY A 164 3.60 -9.10 -4.48
CA GLY A 164 3.05 -8.90 -3.14
C GLY A 164 3.31 -10.10 -2.22
N ALA A 165 3.05 -11.32 -2.70
CA ALA A 165 3.33 -12.55 -1.94
C ALA A 165 4.83 -12.72 -1.64
N VAL A 166 5.70 -12.45 -2.63
CA VAL A 166 7.15 -12.50 -2.45
C VAL A 166 7.62 -11.42 -1.45
N ILE A 167 7.09 -10.21 -1.53
CA ILE A 167 7.42 -9.11 -0.61
C ILE A 167 7.04 -9.47 0.82
N VAL A 168 5.84 -10.06 1.04
CA VAL A 168 5.45 -10.54 2.39
C VAL A 168 6.43 -11.59 2.90
N LEU A 169 6.79 -12.56 2.07
CA LEU A 169 7.76 -13.59 2.46
C LEU A 169 9.12 -12.99 2.82
N LEU A 170 9.64 -12.07 1.99
CA LEU A 170 10.92 -11.41 2.26
C LEU A 170 10.87 -10.51 3.49
N ALA A 171 9.74 -9.87 3.78
CA ALA A 171 9.54 -9.09 5.00
C ALA A 171 9.67 -9.95 6.26
N LEU A 172 9.25 -11.22 6.21
CA LEU A 172 9.38 -12.16 7.33
C LEU A 172 10.79 -12.74 7.47
N LEU A 173 11.54 -12.82 6.37
CA LEU A 173 12.86 -13.46 6.34
C LEU A 173 14.03 -12.48 6.49
N LEU A 174 13.88 -11.25 6.04
CA LEU A 174 14.95 -10.25 6.02
C LEU A 174 14.81 -9.28 7.20
N PRO A 175 15.89 -9.03 7.95
CA PRO A 175 15.85 -8.10 9.06
C PRO A 175 15.88 -6.64 8.61
N GLY A 176 15.24 -5.77 9.40
CA GLY A 176 15.32 -4.33 9.28
C GLY A 176 15.03 -3.79 7.88
N ALA A 177 15.77 -2.77 7.47
CA ALA A 177 15.60 -2.07 6.20
C ALA A 177 15.92 -2.92 4.96
N TRP A 178 16.58 -4.07 5.09
CA TRP A 178 16.85 -4.97 3.95
C TRP A 178 15.57 -5.49 3.30
N SER A 179 14.53 -5.72 4.11
CA SER A 179 13.21 -6.10 3.60
C SER A 179 12.61 -5.02 2.70
N ALA A 180 12.71 -3.75 3.11
CA ALA A 180 12.21 -2.61 2.33
C ALA A 180 13.01 -2.39 1.03
N LEU A 181 14.35 -2.55 1.07
CA LEU A 181 15.19 -2.48 -0.13
C LEU A 181 14.86 -3.58 -1.13
N ALA A 182 14.67 -4.81 -0.66
CA ALA A 182 14.26 -5.94 -1.51
C ALA A 182 12.87 -5.69 -2.13
N ALA A 183 11.92 -5.17 -1.36
CA ALA A 183 10.59 -4.79 -1.85
C ALA A 183 10.67 -3.70 -2.92
N ALA A 184 11.46 -2.65 -2.69
CA ALA A 184 11.66 -1.58 -3.67
C ALA A 184 12.22 -2.11 -4.99
N PHE A 185 13.21 -3.02 -4.94
CA PHE A 185 13.75 -3.66 -6.13
C PHE A 185 12.71 -4.47 -6.89
N ILE A 186 11.90 -5.28 -6.19
CA ILE A 186 10.82 -6.07 -6.78
C ILE A 186 9.77 -5.16 -7.44
N ILE A 187 9.39 -4.07 -6.78
CA ILE A 187 8.42 -3.11 -7.31
C ILE A 187 8.93 -2.50 -8.62
N VAL A 188 10.18 -2.04 -8.64
CA VAL A 188 10.80 -1.49 -9.87
C VAL A 188 10.87 -2.53 -10.98
N ALA A 189 11.24 -3.77 -10.66
CA ALA A 189 11.28 -4.87 -11.64
C ALA A 189 9.91 -5.16 -12.25
N VAL A 190 8.85 -5.22 -11.44
CA VAL A 190 7.47 -5.44 -11.89
C VAL A 190 6.98 -4.28 -12.77
N LEU A 191 7.23 -3.04 -12.37
CA LEU A 191 6.87 -1.85 -13.16
C LEU A 191 7.59 -1.86 -14.51
N THR A 192 8.89 -2.16 -14.53
CA THR A 192 9.69 -2.23 -15.74
C THR A 192 9.20 -3.35 -16.66
N ALA A 193 8.97 -4.55 -16.13
CA ALA A 193 8.43 -5.68 -16.89
C ALA A 193 7.05 -5.35 -17.48
N GLY A 194 6.19 -4.69 -16.72
CA GLY A 194 4.88 -4.22 -17.18
C GLY A 194 5.00 -3.23 -18.35
N CYS A 195 5.92 -2.25 -18.26
CA CYS A 195 6.17 -1.29 -19.34
C CYS A 195 6.65 -1.97 -20.61
N ILE A 196 7.61 -2.90 -20.49
CA ILE A 196 8.14 -3.67 -21.63
C ILE A 196 7.02 -4.52 -22.24
N TYR A 197 6.21 -5.20 -21.41
CA TYR A 197 5.09 -6.01 -21.88
C TYR A 197 4.05 -5.17 -22.63
N ALA A 198 3.64 -4.02 -22.09
CA ALA A 198 2.67 -3.14 -22.74
C ALA A 198 3.20 -2.62 -24.09
N LYS A 199 4.48 -2.23 -24.15
CA LYS A 199 5.14 -1.81 -25.39
C LYS A 199 5.12 -2.93 -26.43
N ARG A 200 5.65 -4.11 -26.11
CA ARG A 200 5.70 -5.27 -27.02
C ARG A 200 4.31 -5.68 -27.50
N THR A 201 3.33 -5.73 -26.60
CA THR A 201 1.94 -6.06 -26.95
C THR A 201 1.36 -5.08 -27.94
N TYR A 202 1.62 -3.76 -27.76
CA TYR A 202 1.16 -2.73 -28.68
C TYR A 202 1.74 -2.90 -30.10
N PHE A 203 3.05 -3.13 -30.25
CA PHE A 203 3.68 -3.31 -31.55
C PHE A 203 3.25 -4.62 -32.23
N ARG A 204 3.19 -5.72 -31.48
CA ARG A 204 2.69 -7.01 -31.98
C ARG A 204 1.27 -6.91 -32.56
N LEU A 205 0.36 -6.22 -31.88
CA LEU A 205 -1.03 -6.05 -32.38
C LEU A 205 -1.14 -5.11 -33.57
N ARG A 206 -0.11 -4.32 -33.88
CA ARG A 206 -0.03 -3.48 -35.05
C ARG A 206 0.67 -4.15 -36.24
N GLY A 207 1.13 -5.40 -36.10
CA GLY A 207 1.89 -6.10 -37.13
C GLY A 207 3.34 -5.62 -37.32
N PHE A 208 3.88 -4.93 -36.31
CA PHE A 208 5.30 -4.61 -36.24
C PHE A 208 5.93 -5.60 -35.27
N ASP A 209 6.38 -6.75 -35.79
CA ASP A 209 7.23 -7.65 -35.01
C ASP A 209 8.65 -7.06 -35.01
N ASP A 210 9.17 -6.78 -33.80
CA ASP A 210 10.57 -6.43 -33.56
C ASP A 210 11.43 -7.69 -33.51
#